data_658356357aab8a70db1cd720762c1f12
#
_entry.id   658356357aab8a70db1cd720762c1f12
#
_cell.length_a   1.000
_cell.length_b   1.000
_cell.length_c   1.000
_cell.angle_alpha   90.00
_cell.angle_beta   90.00
_cell.angle_gamma   90.00
#
_symmetry.space_group_name_H-M   'P 1'
#
loop_
_entity.id
_entity.type
_entity.pdbx_description
1 polymer ?
#
loop_
_entity_poly.entity_id
_entity_poly.type
_entity_poly.pdbx_seq_one_letter_code
_entity_poly.pdbx_strand_id
1 'polypeptide(L)'
;MDEELLKVIEAEGWSVCPSIQDGKHIVDIAVFSPAGEDFCPTIWYGDGSTQEFVEELGKYIDGYDVDEETYLCLGPDGHGKNGAPYHIEDILEDKEWCLSEMETLYEKLKNRFINN
;
A
#
# COMPACT_ATOMS: atom_id res chain seq x y z
N MET A 1 3.81 -11.30 -12.72
CA MET A 1 4.11 -11.47 -11.28
C MET A 1 4.14 -12.94 -10.95
N ASP A 2 5.08 -13.34 -10.12
CA ASP A 2 5.20 -14.73 -9.65
C ASP A 2 3.89 -15.17 -8.97
N GLU A 3 3.43 -16.39 -9.27
CA GLU A 3 2.14 -16.90 -8.76
C GLU A 3 2.12 -17.04 -7.24
N GLU A 4 3.25 -17.47 -6.66
CA GLU A 4 3.32 -17.64 -5.22
C GLU A 4 3.28 -16.30 -4.49
N LEU A 5 3.97 -15.30 -5.04
CA LEU A 5 3.93 -13.94 -4.53
C LEU A 5 2.49 -13.39 -4.58
N LEU A 6 1.82 -13.57 -5.72
CA LEU A 6 0.43 -13.14 -5.89
C LEU A 6 -0.47 -13.76 -4.82
N LYS A 7 -0.34 -15.07 -4.60
CA LYS A 7 -1.17 -15.79 -3.61
C LYS A 7 -0.95 -15.29 -2.19
N VAL A 8 0.29 -14.99 -1.83
CA VAL A 8 0.58 -14.48 -0.48
C VAL A 8 -0.05 -13.11 -0.28
N ILE A 9 0.07 -12.23 -1.28
CA ILE A 9 -0.52 -10.88 -1.19
C ILE A 9 -2.04 -10.97 -1.08
N GLU A 10 -2.67 -11.79 -1.91
CA GLU A 10 -4.13 -11.96 -1.88
C GLU A 10 -4.61 -12.60 -0.58
N ALA A 11 -3.84 -13.54 -0.01
CA ALA A 11 -4.18 -14.18 1.26
C ALA A 11 -4.19 -13.18 2.43
N GLU A 12 -3.46 -12.06 2.30
CA GLU A 12 -3.44 -11.00 3.29
C GLU A 12 -4.57 -9.98 3.09
N GLY A 13 -5.45 -10.23 2.13
CA GLY A 13 -6.62 -9.38 1.90
C GLY A 13 -6.44 -8.29 0.86
N TRP A 14 -5.32 -8.28 0.14
CA TRP A 14 -5.06 -7.28 -0.88
C TRP A 14 -5.50 -7.77 -2.26
N SER A 15 -6.05 -6.87 -3.07
CA SER A 15 -6.23 -7.09 -4.50
C SER A 15 -4.95 -6.78 -5.23
N VAL A 16 -4.67 -7.45 -6.34
CA VAL A 16 -3.42 -7.28 -7.08
C VAL A 16 -3.73 -7.13 -8.55
N CYS A 17 -3.20 -6.07 -9.16
CA CYS A 17 -3.38 -5.79 -10.58
C CYS A 17 -2.02 -5.51 -11.23
N PRO A 18 -1.30 -6.53 -11.73
CA PRO A 18 0.00 -6.35 -12.36
C PRO A 18 -0.14 -5.85 -13.80
N SER A 19 0.84 -5.07 -14.25
CA SER A 19 0.91 -4.61 -15.63
C SER A 19 2.37 -4.38 -16.03
N ILE A 20 2.58 -4.05 -17.30
CA ILE A 20 3.91 -3.72 -17.82
C ILE A 20 3.78 -2.39 -18.57
N GLN A 21 4.68 -1.45 -18.31
CA GLN A 21 4.72 -0.17 -18.98
C GLN A 21 6.17 0.13 -19.39
N ASP A 22 6.41 0.35 -20.68
CA ASP A 22 7.74 0.63 -21.23
C ASP A 22 8.76 -0.44 -20.82
N GLY A 23 8.32 -1.71 -20.81
CA GLY A 23 9.17 -2.83 -20.44
C GLY A 23 9.42 -2.99 -18.95
N LYS A 24 8.83 -2.16 -18.13
CA LYS A 24 8.99 -2.22 -16.67
C LYS A 24 7.74 -2.76 -16.00
N HIS A 25 7.93 -3.57 -14.99
CA HIS A 25 6.84 -4.17 -14.24
C HIS A 25 6.28 -3.20 -13.21
N ILE A 26 4.95 -3.08 -13.20
CA ILE A 26 4.21 -2.23 -12.27
C ILE A 26 3.09 -3.08 -11.68
N VAL A 27 2.76 -2.85 -10.43
CA VAL A 27 1.60 -3.49 -9.83
C VAL A 27 0.87 -2.50 -8.92
N ASP A 28 -0.45 -2.48 -9.05
CA ASP A 28 -1.33 -1.81 -8.10
C ASP A 28 -1.80 -2.85 -7.10
N ILE A 29 -1.56 -2.62 -5.82
CA ILE A 29 -2.13 -3.44 -4.75
C ILE A 29 -3.13 -2.58 -4.00
N ALA A 30 -4.26 -3.18 -3.61
CA ALA A 30 -5.36 -2.39 -3.04
C ALA A 30 -6.03 -3.12 -1.89
N VAL A 31 -6.42 -2.36 -0.89
CA VAL A 31 -7.18 -2.84 0.25
C VAL A 31 -8.13 -1.73 0.71
N PHE A 32 -9.32 -2.12 1.15
CA PHE A 32 -10.26 -1.14 1.72
C PHE A 32 -9.98 -0.98 3.20
N SER A 33 -9.84 0.28 3.64
CA SER A 33 -9.67 0.59 5.05
C SER A 33 -10.99 0.45 5.81
N PRO A 34 -10.95 0.39 7.15
CA PRO A 34 -12.18 0.39 7.96
C PRO A 34 -13.08 1.59 7.70
N ALA A 35 -12.51 2.72 7.31
CA ALA A 35 -13.27 3.93 6.95
C ALA A 35 -13.84 3.87 5.53
N GLY A 36 -13.56 2.79 4.77
CA GLY A 36 -14.08 2.61 3.42
C GLY A 36 -13.21 3.24 2.34
N GLU A 37 -11.99 3.66 2.66
CA GLU A 37 -11.06 4.21 1.67
C GLU A 37 -10.44 3.08 0.85
N ASP A 38 -10.39 3.26 -0.47
CA ASP A 38 -9.69 2.35 -1.37
C ASP A 38 -8.21 2.75 -1.38
N PHE A 39 -7.43 2.09 -0.52
CA PHE A 39 -5.99 2.35 -0.42
C PHE A 39 -5.27 1.52 -1.47
N CYS A 40 -4.65 2.19 -2.44
CA CYS A 40 -4.11 1.53 -3.64
C CYS A 40 -2.69 2.02 -3.97
N PRO A 41 -1.66 1.52 -3.27
CA PRO A 41 -0.28 1.81 -3.64
C PRO A 41 0.09 1.24 -5.01
N THR A 42 0.88 1.99 -5.77
CA THR A 42 1.45 1.54 -7.03
C THR A 42 2.94 1.28 -6.84
N ILE A 43 3.38 0.07 -7.13
CA ILE A 43 4.77 -0.35 -6.93
C ILE A 43 5.41 -0.62 -8.29
N TRP A 44 6.52 0.10 -8.56
CA TRP A 44 7.34 -0.12 -9.74
C TRP A 44 8.50 -1.04 -9.32
N TYR A 45 8.56 -2.25 -9.90
CA TYR A 45 9.58 -3.24 -9.53
C TYR A 45 10.33 -3.76 -10.75
N GLY A 46 10.66 -2.88 -11.62
CA GLY A 46 11.57 -2.97 -12.76
C GLY A 46 11.63 -4.31 -13.49
N ASP A 47 12.49 -5.22 -13.03
CA ASP A 47 12.73 -6.51 -13.69
C ASP A 47 11.64 -7.56 -13.47
N GLY A 48 10.69 -7.29 -12.59
CA GLY A 48 9.58 -8.19 -12.30
C GLY A 48 9.87 -9.26 -11.27
N SER A 49 11.06 -9.25 -10.65
CA SER A 49 11.41 -10.27 -9.63
C SER A 49 10.67 -10.04 -8.32
N THR A 50 10.45 -11.15 -7.61
CA THR A 50 9.86 -11.09 -6.27
C THR A 50 10.73 -10.28 -5.31
N GLN A 51 12.04 -10.47 -5.37
CA GLN A 51 12.96 -9.73 -4.51
C GLN A 51 12.84 -8.24 -4.73
N GLU A 52 12.81 -7.80 -5.98
CA GLU A 52 12.70 -6.37 -6.29
C GLU A 52 11.36 -5.81 -5.85
N PHE A 53 10.27 -6.58 -6.00
CA PHE A 53 8.97 -6.15 -5.49
C PHE A 53 9.02 -5.90 -3.99
N VAL A 54 9.59 -6.83 -3.24
CA VAL A 54 9.68 -6.69 -1.77
C VAL A 54 10.52 -5.48 -1.38
N GLU A 55 11.65 -5.27 -2.06
CA GLU A 55 12.50 -4.11 -1.81
C GLU A 55 11.78 -2.79 -2.10
N GLU A 56 11.07 -2.72 -3.22
CA GLU A 56 10.35 -1.51 -3.61
C GLU A 56 9.16 -1.24 -2.68
N LEU A 57 8.48 -2.29 -2.22
CA LEU A 57 7.43 -2.13 -1.20
C LEU A 57 8.01 -1.53 0.08
N GLY A 58 9.19 -1.99 0.51
CA GLY A 58 9.88 -1.42 1.66
C GLY A 58 10.19 0.06 1.49
N LYS A 59 10.63 0.46 0.30
CA LYS A 59 10.88 1.87 -0.01
C LYS A 59 9.59 2.70 0.03
N TYR A 60 8.51 2.15 -0.49
CA TYR A 60 7.21 2.82 -0.45
C TYR A 60 6.79 3.08 1.01
N ILE A 61 6.93 2.07 1.86
CA ILE A 61 6.61 2.17 3.29
C ILE A 61 7.48 3.24 3.96
N ASP A 62 8.78 3.25 3.68
CA ASP A 62 9.71 4.22 4.26
C ASP A 62 9.37 5.66 3.86
N GLY A 63 8.80 5.84 2.67
CA GLY A 63 8.38 7.15 2.18
C GLY A 63 6.97 7.56 2.55
N TYR A 64 6.21 6.68 3.23
CA TYR A 64 4.82 6.96 3.59
C TYR A 64 4.76 7.79 4.87
N ASP A 65 4.30 9.03 4.74
CA ASP A 65 4.18 9.95 5.87
C ASP A 65 2.71 10.09 6.25
N VAL A 66 2.34 9.50 7.40
CA VAL A 66 0.95 9.48 7.87
C VAL A 66 0.42 10.90 8.05
N ASP A 67 1.22 11.81 8.57
CA ASP A 67 0.80 13.19 8.80
C ASP A 67 0.53 13.92 7.49
N GLU A 68 1.42 13.75 6.50
CA GLU A 68 1.25 14.35 5.19
C GLU A 68 0.03 13.79 4.47
N GLU A 69 -0.16 12.47 4.50
CA GLU A 69 -1.32 11.82 3.88
C GLU A 69 -2.62 12.28 4.52
N THR A 70 -2.63 12.45 5.84
CA THR A 70 -3.78 12.99 6.57
C THR A 70 -4.08 14.41 6.12
N TYR A 71 -3.05 15.24 6.03
CA TYR A 71 -3.19 16.64 5.62
C TYR A 71 -3.79 16.78 4.21
N LEU A 72 -3.38 15.90 3.29
CA LEU A 72 -3.89 15.93 1.91
C LEU A 72 -5.38 15.60 1.81
N CYS A 73 -5.95 14.98 2.83
CA CYS A 73 -7.38 14.67 2.87
C CYS A 73 -8.23 15.78 3.48
N LEU A 74 -7.61 16.87 3.92
CA LEU A 74 -8.33 17.99 4.54
C LEU A 74 -8.74 19.04 3.53
N GLY A 75 -9.96 19.56 3.67
CA GLY A 75 -10.43 20.70 2.91
C GLY A 75 -10.03 22.02 3.56
N PRO A 76 -10.44 23.16 2.95
CA PRO A 76 -10.11 24.50 3.47
C PRO A 76 -10.65 24.77 4.88
N ASP A 77 -11.68 24.05 5.28
CA ASP A 77 -12.32 24.18 6.60
C ASP A 77 -11.63 23.34 7.68
N GLY A 78 -10.58 22.61 7.35
CA GLY A 78 -9.87 21.75 8.29
C GLY A 78 -10.54 20.40 8.56
N HIS A 79 -11.55 20.06 7.78
CA HIS A 79 -12.26 18.78 7.87
C HIS A 79 -12.04 17.94 6.62
N GLY A 80 -12.33 16.63 6.72
CA GLY A 80 -12.16 15.71 5.62
C GLY A 80 -12.98 16.07 4.38
N LYS A 81 -12.41 15.80 3.21
CA LYS A 81 -13.04 16.04 1.91
C LYS A 81 -13.01 14.77 1.07
N ASN A 82 -13.83 14.76 -0.01
CA ASN A 82 -13.79 13.71 -1.05
C ASN A 82 -13.95 12.29 -0.49
N GLY A 83 -14.88 12.11 0.46
CA GLY A 83 -15.16 10.80 1.02
C GLY A 83 -14.30 10.41 2.23
N ALA A 84 -13.33 11.25 2.61
CA ALA A 84 -12.56 11.02 3.83
C ALA A 84 -13.44 11.25 5.07
N PRO A 85 -13.08 10.64 6.21
CA PRO A 85 -13.77 10.93 7.46
C PRO A 85 -13.77 12.43 7.77
N TYR A 86 -14.83 12.89 8.41
CA TYR A 86 -14.99 14.32 8.69
C TYR A 86 -13.96 14.87 9.67
N HIS A 87 -13.67 14.13 10.74
CA HIS A 87 -12.74 14.56 11.78
C HIS A 87 -11.30 14.17 11.45
N ILE A 88 -10.36 15.07 11.67
CA ILE A 88 -8.94 14.84 11.40
C ILE A 88 -8.39 13.64 12.16
N GLU A 89 -8.85 13.40 13.38
CA GLU A 89 -8.42 12.26 14.20
C GLU A 89 -8.77 10.93 13.51
N ASP A 90 -9.93 10.88 12.87
CA ASP A 90 -10.39 9.69 12.18
C ASP A 90 -9.61 9.46 10.88
N ILE A 91 -9.23 10.54 10.20
CA ILE A 91 -8.38 10.44 9.02
C ILE A 91 -6.99 9.93 9.41
N LEU A 92 -6.42 10.48 10.48
CA LEU A 92 -5.12 10.07 10.99
C LEU A 92 -5.12 8.58 11.35
N GLU A 93 -6.13 8.14 12.07
CA GLU A 93 -6.28 6.72 12.43
C GLU A 93 -6.36 5.83 11.19
N ASP A 94 -7.08 6.28 10.16
CA ASP A 94 -7.20 5.54 8.91
C ASP A 94 -5.85 5.41 8.20
N LYS A 95 -5.07 6.48 8.14
CA LYS A 95 -3.74 6.45 7.53
C LYS A 95 -2.75 5.60 8.32
N GLU A 96 -2.83 5.61 9.64
CA GLU A 96 -2.04 4.74 10.49
C GLU A 96 -2.39 3.26 10.24
N TRP A 97 -3.67 2.97 10.04
CA TRP A 97 -4.11 1.62 9.69
C TRP A 97 -3.51 1.18 8.35
N CYS A 98 -3.55 2.04 7.33
CA CYS A 98 -2.98 1.74 6.02
C CYS A 98 -1.49 1.42 6.11
N LEU A 99 -0.73 2.22 6.86
CA LEU A 99 0.69 1.97 7.07
C LEU A 99 0.92 0.63 7.76
N SER A 100 0.15 0.34 8.80
CA SER A 100 0.26 -0.91 9.55
C SER A 100 -0.01 -2.12 8.66
N GLU A 101 -1.01 -2.03 7.77
CA GLU A 101 -1.32 -3.11 6.83
C GLU A 101 -0.19 -3.35 5.85
N MET A 102 0.43 -2.27 5.33
CA MET A 102 1.59 -2.42 4.45
C MET A 102 2.77 -3.05 5.18
N GLU A 103 3.03 -2.64 6.42
CA GLU A 103 4.11 -3.19 7.22
C GLU A 103 3.91 -4.68 7.51
N THR A 104 2.69 -5.08 7.81
CA THR A 104 2.34 -6.48 8.04
C THR A 104 2.58 -7.30 6.78
N LEU A 105 2.12 -6.82 5.62
CA LEU A 105 2.37 -7.48 4.35
C LEU A 105 3.86 -7.60 4.07
N TYR A 106 4.60 -6.51 4.25
CA TYR A 106 6.04 -6.48 4.01
C TYR A 106 6.79 -7.51 4.86
N GLU A 107 6.48 -7.59 6.15
CA GLU A 107 7.12 -8.56 7.05
C GLU A 107 6.85 -9.99 6.60
N LYS A 108 5.62 -10.30 6.19
CA LYS A 108 5.29 -11.64 5.70
C LYS A 108 6.02 -11.98 4.43
N LEU A 109 6.13 -11.02 3.50
CA LEU A 109 6.86 -11.23 2.25
C LEU A 109 8.35 -11.40 2.50
N LYS A 110 8.94 -10.60 3.38
CA LYS A 110 10.35 -10.75 3.75
C LYS A 110 10.63 -12.13 4.34
N ASN A 111 9.82 -12.56 5.29
CA ASN A 111 10.01 -13.84 5.94
C ASN A 111 9.87 -15.00 4.94
N ARG A 112 8.96 -14.88 4.00
CA ARG A 112 8.70 -15.94 3.03
C ARG A 112 9.74 -15.99 1.91
N PHE A 113 10.15 -14.84 1.36
CA PHE A 113 10.91 -14.80 0.12
C PHE A 113 12.35 -14.30 0.27
N ILE A 114 12.68 -13.59 1.34
CA ILE A 114 13.98 -12.97 1.52
C ILE A 114 14.78 -13.62 2.65
N ASN A 115 14.18 -13.79 3.81
CA ASN A 115 14.85 -14.31 5.02
C ASN A 115 14.73 -15.82 5.17
N ASN A 116 14.21 -16.47 4.17
CA ASN A 116 13.94 -17.92 4.24
C ASN A 116 15.17 -18.74 3.83
#